data_d9e6427b718c4f68a62c6165b073c3ed
#
_entry.id   d9e6427b718c4f68a62c6165b073c3ed
#
_cell.length_a   1.000
_cell.length_b   1.000
_cell.length_c   1.000
_cell.angle_alpha   90.00
_cell.angle_beta   90.00
_cell.angle_gamma   90.00
#
_symmetry.space_group_name_H-M   'P 1'
#
loop_
_entity.id
_entity.type
_entity.pdbx_description
1 polymer ?
#
loop_
_entity_poly.entity_id
_entity_poly.type
_entity_poly.pdbx_seq_one_letter_code
_entity_poly.pdbx_strand_id
1 'polypeptide(L)'
;MKSAHSSPQNTSHTIMTFYPTMEEFTDFNKYVAYMESQGAHRAGLAKVIPPKEWKARQMYDDIGDILIATPLQQVTSGQAGVFTQYHKKKKAMRVAEYRHLANSKKYQTPPHWNFRDLERQYWKSHPGNSAIYGADISGSLFEENTKQWNLRHLGTILDLLEQECGVVIEGVNTPYLYFGMWKTTFAWHTEDMDLYSINYLHLGEPKTWYAVPPEHSQRLERLARGLFPDTSRGCEGFLRHKVALISPTVLKKNGIPFNRMTQEAGEFMVTFPYGYHAGFNHGFNCAEAINFATTPRWIDYGKVASQCSCGEARVTFSMDAFVRIVQPKSYELWKHRQDLAIVDHTEPRVAKSQELSNWRDDIVLRRAALGLRLLPNLTARCPTQPVSPGHCYNPKGCGTDNVPGSAFQSSAYHTQTQSLTLGISAQVLLPSTGSWASCGRGRGRGRGRGRGRGRGRCPRELGTEETTVQPVSKRRLLMGTRNRAQGRRPQLQLDNDLMTNPSF
;
A
#
# COMPACT_ATOMS: atom_id res chain seq x y z
N MET A 1 -4.89 -25.27 -39.98
CA MET A 1 -4.15 -24.77 -38.82
C MET A 1 -4.30 -23.27 -38.80
N LYS A 2 -5.18 -22.73 -37.94
CA LYS A 2 -5.34 -21.26 -37.76
C LYS A 2 -4.38 -20.83 -36.65
N SER A 3 -3.42 -20.00 -36.98
CA SER A 3 -2.47 -19.39 -36.08
C SER A 3 -3.25 -18.67 -34.96
N ALA A 4 -2.99 -19.06 -33.72
CA ALA A 4 -3.46 -18.32 -32.56
C ALA A 4 -2.75 -16.96 -32.56
N HIS A 5 -3.50 -15.88 -32.86
CA HIS A 5 -3.02 -14.52 -32.63
C HIS A 5 -2.81 -14.36 -31.12
N SER A 6 -1.55 -14.33 -30.69
CA SER A 6 -1.20 -13.84 -29.38
C SER A 6 -1.63 -12.39 -29.28
N SER A 7 -2.53 -12.08 -28.35
CA SER A 7 -2.88 -10.71 -28.00
C SER A 7 -1.60 -9.90 -27.74
N PRO A 8 -1.53 -8.64 -28.19
CA PRO A 8 -0.34 -7.83 -27.97
C PRO A 8 -0.11 -7.67 -26.45
N GLN A 9 0.95 -8.29 -25.95
CA GLN A 9 1.40 -8.04 -24.57
C GLN A 9 1.66 -6.55 -24.40
N ASN A 10 1.31 -5.99 -23.23
CA ASN A 10 1.56 -4.56 -22.92
C ASN A 10 3.07 -4.27 -22.87
N THR A 11 3.71 -4.22 -24.02
CA THR A 11 5.16 -3.97 -24.16
C THR A 11 5.54 -2.54 -23.83
N SER A 12 4.57 -1.61 -23.85
CA SER A 12 4.77 -0.21 -23.52
C SER A 12 4.78 0.08 -22.02
N HIS A 13 4.44 -0.90 -21.16
CA HIS A 13 4.34 -0.76 -19.69
C HIS A 13 3.41 0.37 -19.25
N THR A 14 2.42 0.75 -20.06
CA THR A 14 1.45 1.78 -19.72
C THR A 14 0.47 1.29 -18.67
N ILE A 15 0.04 2.18 -17.77
CA ILE A 15 -1.00 1.88 -16.79
C ILE A 15 -2.31 1.70 -17.52
N MET A 16 -2.89 0.49 -17.43
CA MET A 16 -4.14 0.14 -18.10
C MET A 16 -5.34 0.49 -17.23
N THR A 17 -6.46 0.82 -17.89
CA THR A 17 -7.76 1.03 -17.24
C THR A 17 -8.73 -0.05 -17.71
N PHE A 18 -9.44 -0.66 -16.76
CA PHE A 18 -10.40 -1.74 -16.99
C PHE A 18 -11.81 -1.31 -16.61
N TYR A 19 -12.78 -1.80 -17.36
CA TYR A 19 -14.21 -1.51 -17.22
C TYR A 19 -14.99 -2.83 -17.16
N PRO A 20 -14.96 -3.56 -16.03
CA PRO A 20 -15.70 -4.81 -15.91
C PRO A 20 -17.21 -4.62 -16.03
N THR A 21 -17.88 -5.59 -16.63
CA THR A 21 -19.33 -5.77 -16.49
C THR A 21 -19.66 -6.28 -15.08
N MET A 22 -20.93 -6.22 -14.66
CA MET A 22 -21.34 -6.81 -13.37
C MET A 22 -21.04 -8.30 -13.28
N GLU A 23 -21.16 -9.04 -14.37
CA GLU A 23 -20.82 -10.47 -14.42
C GLU A 23 -19.32 -10.70 -14.19
N GLU A 24 -18.47 -9.95 -14.89
CA GLU A 24 -17.01 -10.02 -14.72
C GLU A 24 -16.55 -9.57 -13.32
N PHE A 25 -17.30 -8.62 -12.72
CA PHE A 25 -17.00 -8.06 -11.41
C PHE A 25 -17.35 -9.00 -10.24
N THR A 26 -18.01 -10.12 -10.48
CA THR A 26 -18.42 -11.08 -9.43
C THR A 26 -17.26 -11.88 -8.86
N ASP A 27 -16.24 -12.19 -9.65
CA ASP A 27 -15.08 -13.00 -9.22
C ASP A 27 -13.80 -12.17 -9.28
N PHE A 28 -13.41 -11.65 -8.12
CA PHE A 28 -12.22 -10.80 -7.96
C PHE A 28 -10.95 -11.48 -8.46
N ASN A 29 -10.68 -12.74 -8.05
CA ASN A 29 -9.45 -13.44 -8.43
C ASN A 29 -9.39 -13.71 -9.92
N LYS A 30 -10.51 -14.12 -10.52
CA LYS A 30 -10.62 -14.33 -11.96
C LYS A 30 -10.37 -13.06 -12.74
N TYR A 31 -10.91 -11.93 -12.25
CA TYR A 31 -10.73 -10.65 -12.94
C TYR A 31 -9.28 -10.15 -12.84
N VAL A 32 -8.61 -10.28 -11.69
CA VAL A 32 -7.18 -9.95 -11.57
C VAL A 32 -6.34 -10.82 -12.51
N ALA A 33 -6.63 -12.13 -12.62
CA ALA A 33 -5.97 -13.00 -13.58
C ALA A 33 -6.19 -12.57 -15.05
N TYR A 34 -7.40 -12.09 -15.37
CA TYR A 34 -7.69 -11.50 -16.69
C TYR A 34 -6.85 -10.23 -16.92
N MET A 35 -6.77 -9.32 -15.96
CA MET A 35 -5.94 -8.11 -16.06
C MET A 35 -4.46 -8.47 -16.34
N GLU A 36 -3.93 -9.48 -15.67
CA GLU A 36 -2.57 -9.97 -15.91
C GLU A 36 -2.42 -10.58 -17.31
N SER A 37 -3.42 -11.32 -17.80
CA SER A 37 -3.42 -11.88 -19.15
C SER A 37 -3.34 -10.79 -20.23
N GLN A 38 -3.84 -9.59 -19.92
CA GLN A 38 -3.73 -8.42 -20.79
C GLN A 38 -2.39 -7.65 -20.60
N GLY A 39 -1.53 -8.10 -19.70
CA GLY A 39 -0.24 -7.48 -19.41
C GLY A 39 -0.28 -6.31 -18.43
N ALA A 40 -1.38 -6.12 -17.68
CA ALA A 40 -1.53 -5.01 -16.74
C ALA A 40 -0.45 -4.98 -15.65
N HIS A 41 0.02 -6.15 -15.20
CA HIS A 41 1.08 -6.30 -14.19
C HIS A 41 2.42 -5.67 -14.60
N ARG A 42 2.69 -5.56 -15.92
CA ARG A 42 3.96 -5.02 -16.43
C ARG A 42 4.16 -3.54 -16.11
N ALA A 43 3.07 -2.77 -15.95
CA ALA A 43 3.15 -1.38 -15.50
C ALA A 43 3.36 -1.26 -13.97
N GLY A 44 3.10 -2.32 -13.21
CA GLY A 44 3.12 -2.32 -11.75
C GLY A 44 1.87 -1.72 -11.10
N LEU A 45 0.97 -1.14 -11.89
CA LEU A 45 -0.25 -0.45 -11.45
C LEU A 45 -1.32 -0.55 -12.53
N ALA A 46 -2.57 -0.71 -12.13
CA ALA A 46 -3.72 -0.63 -13.01
C ALA A 46 -4.90 0.06 -12.34
N LYS A 47 -5.81 0.64 -13.13
CA LYS A 47 -7.07 1.22 -12.69
C LYS A 47 -8.22 0.31 -13.06
N VAL A 48 -9.20 0.19 -12.15
CA VAL A 48 -10.47 -0.48 -12.43
C VAL A 48 -11.61 0.46 -12.07
N ILE A 49 -12.46 0.72 -13.05
CA ILE A 49 -13.69 1.52 -12.87
C ILE A 49 -14.83 0.52 -12.71
N PRO A 50 -15.46 0.46 -11.53
CA PRO A 50 -16.53 -0.51 -11.28
C PRO A 50 -17.76 -0.25 -12.16
N PRO A 51 -18.63 -1.26 -12.34
CA PRO A 51 -19.90 -1.08 -13.00
C PRO A 51 -20.75 -0.01 -12.32
N LYS A 52 -21.55 0.74 -13.08
CA LYS A 52 -22.32 1.89 -12.58
C LYS A 52 -23.34 1.51 -11.50
N GLU A 53 -23.84 0.29 -11.55
CA GLU A 53 -24.83 -0.26 -10.61
C GLU A 53 -24.21 -0.65 -9.27
N TRP A 54 -22.90 -0.82 -9.23
CA TRP A 54 -22.17 -1.21 -8.02
C TRP A 54 -21.89 0.00 -7.12
N LYS A 55 -22.02 -0.20 -5.82
CA LYS A 55 -21.65 0.78 -4.79
C LYS A 55 -20.92 0.11 -3.64
N ALA A 56 -19.88 0.74 -3.16
CA ALA A 56 -19.18 0.31 -1.95
C ALA A 56 -20.03 0.53 -0.68
N ARG A 57 -20.76 1.65 -0.65
CA ARG A 57 -21.58 2.12 0.46
C ARG A 57 -22.69 3.02 -0.07
N GLN A 58 -23.85 3.00 0.59
CA GLN A 58 -25.00 3.80 0.16
C GLN A 58 -24.80 5.30 0.43
N MET A 59 -24.32 5.66 1.63
CA MET A 59 -24.12 7.05 2.04
C MET A 59 -22.83 7.23 2.85
N TYR A 60 -22.28 8.45 2.82
CA TYR A 60 -21.05 8.82 3.55
C TYR A 60 -21.30 9.94 4.57
N ASP A 61 -22.53 10.19 4.98
CA ASP A 61 -22.88 11.31 5.86
C ASP A 61 -22.44 11.09 7.31
N ASP A 62 -22.27 9.85 7.71
CA ASP A 62 -21.96 9.41 9.08
C ASP A 62 -20.45 9.26 9.40
N ILE A 63 -19.58 9.46 8.41
CA ILE A 63 -18.13 9.26 8.59
C ILE A 63 -17.44 10.31 9.45
N GLY A 64 -18.10 11.45 9.69
CA GLY A 64 -17.54 12.59 10.43
C GLY A 64 -17.07 12.27 11.84
N ASP A 65 -17.69 11.26 12.48
CA ASP A 65 -17.38 10.84 13.84
C ASP A 65 -16.22 9.87 13.97
N ILE A 66 -15.71 9.34 12.85
CA ILE A 66 -14.54 8.47 12.87
C ILE A 66 -13.37 9.20 13.50
N LEU A 67 -12.69 8.54 14.46
CA LEU A 67 -11.54 9.09 15.15
C LEU A 67 -10.25 8.82 14.38
N ILE A 68 -9.52 9.88 14.05
CA ILE A 68 -8.12 9.82 13.62
C ILE A 68 -7.27 9.94 14.90
N ALA A 69 -6.90 8.80 15.48
CA ALA A 69 -6.22 8.77 16.77
C ALA A 69 -4.84 9.42 16.74
N THR A 70 -4.11 9.28 15.63
CA THR A 70 -2.75 9.80 15.46
C THR A 70 -2.58 10.43 14.07
N PRO A 71 -3.09 11.63 13.83
CA PRO A 71 -2.80 12.34 12.59
C PRO A 71 -1.30 12.61 12.46
N LEU A 72 -0.76 12.51 11.24
CA LEU A 72 0.65 12.63 10.96
C LEU A 72 0.94 13.89 10.13
N GLN A 73 1.65 14.85 10.71
CA GLN A 73 2.18 15.97 9.96
C GLN A 73 3.41 15.51 9.19
N GLN A 74 3.36 15.63 7.87
CA GLN A 74 4.45 15.24 6.96
C GLN A 74 5.42 16.41 6.78
N VAL A 75 6.63 16.27 7.29
CA VAL A 75 7.69 17.28 7.16
C VAL A 75 8.72 16.78 6.16
N THR A 76 8.95 17.60 5.14
CA THR A 76 9.82 17.25 4.00
C THR A 76 11.09 18.09 4.04
N SER A 77 12.23 17.45 3.79
CA SER A 77 13.53 18.08 3.61
C SER A 77 14.22 17.58 2.36
N GLY A 78 15.04 18.40 1.76
CA GLY A 78 15.75 18.10 0.51
C GLY A 78 15.60 19.21 -0.52
N GLN A 79 16.05 18.95 -1.74
CA GLN A 79 16.02 19.93 -2.84
C GLN A 79 16.07 19.25 -4.20
N ALA A 80 15.84 20.03 -5.25
CA ALA A 80 15.98 19.59 -6.63
C ALA A 80 15.21 18.31 -7.01
N GLY A 81 14.03 18.10 -6.40
CA GLY A 81 13.19 16.94 -6.66
C GLY A 81 13.59 15.66 -5.91
N VAL A 82 14.51 15.76 -4.96
CA VAL A 82 14.95 14.66 -4.08
C VAL A 82 14.70 15.05 -2.65
N PHE A 83 13.76 14.36 -1.97
CA PHE A 83 13.35 14.71 -0.63
C PHE A 83 13.23 13.47 0.25
N THR A 84 13.40 13.68 1.55
CA THR A 84 12.97 12.76 2.59
C THR A 84 11.84 13.38 3.38
N GLN A 85 10.91 12.57 3.87
CA GLN A 85 9.87 13.02 4.77
C GLN A 85 9.95 12.29 6.10
N TYR A 86 9.59 12.98 7.18
CA TYR A 86 9.35 12.38 8.47
C TYR A 86 8.00 12.84 9.03
N HIS A 87 7.44 12.07 9.94
CA HIS A 87 6.11 12.28 10.46
C HIS A 87 6.14 12.77 11.90
N LYS A 88 5.47 13.90 12.15
CA LYS A 88 5.19 14.40 13.50
C LYS A 88 3.78 13.99 13.91
N LYS A 89 3.65 13.26 15.01
CA LYS A 89 2.35 12.92 15.58
C LYS A 89 1.63 14.18 16.07
N LYS A 90 0.35 14.30 15.72
CA LYS A 90 -0.54 15.37 16.15
C LYS A 90 -1.59 14.83 17.11
N LYS A 91 -2.28 15.70 17.81
CA LYS A 91 -3.41 15.34 18.67
C LYS A 91 -4.50 14.67 17.84
N ALA A 92 -5.17 13.70 18.44
CA ALA A 92 -6.34 13.06 17.84
C ALA A 92 -7.38 14.08 17.44
N MET A 93 -8.04 13.83 16.32
CA MET A 93 -9.17 14.63 15.84
C MET A 93 -10.18 13.74 15.13
N ARG A 94 -11.44 14.18 15.06
CA ARG A 94 -12.46 13.49 14.27
C ARG A 94 -12.33 13.85 12.79
N VAL A 95 -12.86 13.00 11.93
CA VAL A 95 -12.86 13.23 10.47
C VAL A 95 -13.54 14.55 10.10
N ALA A 96 -14.61 14.95 10.80
CA ALA A 96 -15.26 16.23 10.57
C ALA A 96 -14.31 17.42 10.83
N GLU A 97 -13.53 17.38 11.91
CA GLU A 97 -12.51 18.39 12.23
C GLU A 97 -11.38 18.38 11.19
N TYR A 98 -10.93 17.19 10.79
CA TYR A 98 -9.91 17.01 9.76
C TYR A 98 -10.35 17.58 8.41
N ARG A 99 -11.60 17.31 8.00
CA ARG A 99 -12.19 17.85 6.76
C ARG A 99 -12.24 19.38 6.80
N HIS A 100 -12.67 19.96 7.93
CA HIS A 100 -12.67 21.41 8.10
C HIS A 100 -11.24 21.99 7.97
N LEU A 101 -10.27 21.35 8.61
CA LEU A 101 -8.86 21.74 8.53
C LEU A 101 -8.31 21.65 7.10
N ALA A 102 -8.60 20.56 6.39
CA ALA A 102 -8.18 20.32 5.00
C ALA A 102 -8.68 21.42 4.04
N ASN A 103 -9.89 21.93 4.29
CA ASN A 103 -10.53 22.97 3.48
C ASN A 103 -10.21 24.41 3.96
N SER A 104 -9.42 24.57 5.03
CA SER A 104 -9.00 25.87 5.52
C SER A 104 -8.02 26.56 4.56
N LYS A 105 -7.93 27.90 4.61
CA LYS A 105 -7.02 28.70 3.78
C LYS A 105 -5.56 28.21 3.80
N LYS A 106 -5.14 27.58 4.90
CA LYS A 106 -3.77 27.09 5.09
C LYS A 106 -3.49 25.80 4.34
N TYR A 107 -4.48 24.90 4.23
CA TYR A 107 -4.30 23.54 3.76
C TYR A 107 -5.09 23.20 2.49
N GLN A 108 -5.96 24.11 2.04
CA GLN A 108 -6.77 23.89 0.84
C GLN A 108 -5.93 23.73 -0.42
N THR A 109 -6.48 23.06 -1.39
CA THR A 109 -5.91 22.89 -2.73
C THR A 109 -5.73 24.28 -3.37
N PRO A 110 -4.54 24.60 -3.92
CA PRO A 110 -4.34 25.86 -4.62
C PRO A 110 -5.14 25.93 -5.92
N PRO A 111 -5.47 27.13 -6.42
CA PRO A 111 -6.03 27.29 -7.75
C PRO A 111 -5.13 26.63 -8.80
N HIS A 112 -5.72 25.90 -9.73
CA HIS A 112 -5.00 25.19 -10.80
C HIS A 112 -5.90 25.04 -12.04
N TRP A 113 -5.29 24.95 -13.20
CA TRP A 113 -5.99 24.82 -14.47
C TRP A 113 -6.41 23.37 -14.78
N ASN A 114 -5.55 22.42 -14.42
CA ASN A 114 -5.74 20.99 -14.65
C ASN A 114 -4.79 20.18 -13.74
N PHE A 115 -4.89 18.84 -13.77
CA PHE A 115 -4.07 17.96 -12.94
C PHE A 115 -2.56 18.09 -13.19
N ARG A 116 -2.15 18.41 -14.43
CA ARG A 116 -0.72 18.63 -14.76
C ARG A 116 -0.19 19.92 -14.12
N ASP A 117 -1.00 20.97 -14.08
CA ASP A 117 -0.64 22.20 -13.38
C ASP A 117 -0.54 21.98 -11.88
N LEU A 118 -1.49 21.22 -11.30
CA LEU A 118 -1.47 20.87 -9.88
C LEU A 118 -0.24 20.02 -9.53
N GLU A 119 0.13 19.05 -10.38
CA GLU A 119 1.34 18.25 -10.23
C GLU A 119 2.61 19.13 -10.24
N ARG A 120 2.67 20.10 -11.13
CA ARG A 120 3.78 21.06 -11.18
C ARG A 120 3.88 21.88 -9.90
N GLN A 121 2.76 22.36 -9.38
CA GLN A 121 2.69 23.08 -8.10
C GLN A 121 3.12 22.19 -6.93
N TYR A 122 2.70 20.92 -6.91
CA TYR A 122 3.10 19.94 -5.91
C TYR A 122 4.63 19.83 -5.82
N TRP A 123 5.30 19.52 -6.91
CA TRP A 123 6.76 19.34 -6.91
C TRP A 123 7.55 20.63 -6.69
N LYS A 124 7.02 21.77 -7.15
CA LYS A 124 7.65 23.09 -6.94
C LYS A 124 7.58 23.54 -5.48
N SER A 125 6.54 23.17 -4.77
CA SER A 125 6.30 23.62 -3.40
C SER A 125 6.96 22.77 -2.32
N HIS A 126 7.78 21.79 -2.67
CA HIS A 126 8.62 21.05 -1.72
C HIS A 126 10.02 21.68 -1.60
N PRO A 127 10.61 21.71 -0.37
CA PRO A 127 9.93 21.60 0.91
C PRO A 127 9.04 22.81 1.16
N GLY A 128 7.95 22.65 1.85
CA GLY A 128 7.00 23.73 2.11
C GLY A 128 6.01 23.39 3.22
N ASN A 129 4.85 24.05 3.20
CA ASN A 129 3.80 23.82 4.19
C ASN A 129 3.51 22.33 4.37
N SER A 130 3.69 21.87 5.62
CA SER A 130 3.51 20.47 5.98
C SER A 130 2.02 20.13 6.05
N ALA A 131 1.58 19.19 5.23
CA ALA A 131 0.23 18.64 5.29
C ALA A 131 0.09 17.63 6.44
N ILE A 132 -1.14 17.39 6.85
CA ILE A 132 -1.46 16.42 7.91
C ILE A 132 -2.21 15.27 7.27
N TYR A 133 -1.75 14.03 7.49
CA TYR A 133 -2.32 12.82 6.93
C TYR A 133 -2.98 11.97 8.01
N GLY A 134 -4.23 11.59 7.82
CA GLY A 134 -4.94 10.61 8.65
C GLY A 134 -4.75 9.21 8.05
N ALA A 135 -3.53 8.68 8.17
CA ALA A 135 -3.15 7.40 7.57
C ALA A 135 -3.25 6.23 8.54
N ASP A 136 -3.34 5.01 7.99
CA ASP A 136 -3.25 3.74 8.72
C ASP A 136 -4.31 3.56 9.82
N ILE A 137 -5.55 3.92 9.53
CA ILE A 137 -6.67 3.79 10.46
C ILE A 137 -7.34 2.44 10.22
N SER A 138 -7.28 1.52 11.19
CA SER A 138 -7.97 0.22 11.09
C SER A 138 -9.47 0.41 10.93
N GLY A 139 -10.03 -0.20 9.91
CA GLY A 139 -11.46 -0.16 9.64
C GLY A 139 -11.81 -0.18 8.17
N SER A 140 -13.10 -0.27 7.89
CA SER A 140 -13.64 -0.30 6.53
C SER A 140 -14.92 0.50 6.45
N LEU A 141 -15.11 1.17 5.30
CA LEU A 141 -16.34 1.85 4.92
C LEU A 141 -17.22 1.02 3.98
N PHE A 142 -16.74 -0.15 3.54
CA PHE A 142 -17.58 -1.08 2.79
C PHE A 142 -18.71 -1.61 3.66
N GLU A 143 -19.93 -1.63 3.11
CA GLU A 143 -21.05 -2.23 3.80
C GLU A 143 -20.95 -3.77 3.78
N GLU A 144 -21.49 -4.41 4.82
CA GLU A 144 -21.46 -5.87 4.97
C GLU A 144 -22.16 -6.59 3.81
N ASN A 145 -23.20 -5.98 3.25
CA ASN A 145 -23.97 -6.51 2.14
C ASN A 145 -23.36 -6.24 0.76
N THR A 146 -22.29 -5.47 0.65
CA THR A 146 -21.55 -5.31 -0.61
C THR A 146 -20.82 -6.61 -0.95
N LYS A 147 -21.26 -7.32 -2.01
CA LYS A 147 -20.82 -8.67 -2.32
C LYS A 147 -19.58 -8.74 -3.20
N GLN A 148 -19.38 -7.74 -4.08
CA GLN A 148 -18.28 -7.73 -5.04
C GLN A 148 -17.23 -6.72 -4.61
N TRP A 149 -15.97 -7.09 -4.76
CA TRP A 149 -14.81 -6.22 -4.51
C TRP A 149 -14.83 -5.52 -3.15
N ASN A 150 -15.42 -6.18 -2.16
CA ASN A 150 -15.44 -5.71 -0.79
C ASN A 150 -14.07 -5.99 -0.15
N LEU A 151 -13.35 -4.93 0.23
CA LEU A 151 -12.00 -5.05 0.79
C LEU A 151 -11.97 -5.82 2.11
N ARG A 152 -13.11 -5.97 2.79
CA ARG A 152 -13.24 -6.81 3.99
C ARG A 152 -13.18 -8.31 3.68
N HIS A 153 -13.56 -8.70 2.44
CA HIS A 153 -13.82 -10.10 2.06
C HIS A 153 -13.41 -10.38 0.61
N LEU A 154 -12.15 -10.13 0.24
CA LEU A 154 -11.69 -10.35 -1.14
C LEU A 154 -11.59 -11.83 -1.51
N GLY A 155 -11.37 -12.73 -0.52
CA GLY A 155 -11.29 -14.17 -0.75
C GLY A 155 -10.06 -14.59 -1.56
N THR A 156 -8.88 -14.08 -1.21
CA THR A 156 -7.60 -14.42 -1.86
C THR A 156 -6.79 -15.40 -1.02
N ILE A 157 -5.70 -15.93 -1.58
CA ILE A 157 -4.83 -16.86 -0.82
C ILE A 157 -4.16 -16.22 0.38
N LEU A 158 -4.11 -14.89 0.48
CA LEU A 158 -3.59 -14.23 1.67
C LEU A 158 -4.42 -14.54 2.93
N ASP A 159 -5.69 -14.91 2.76
CA ASP A 159 -6.57 -15.36 3.84
C ASP A 159 -6.02 -16.59 4.56
N LEU A 160 -5.16 -17.39 3.90
CA LEU A 160 -4.46 -18.52 4.54
C LEU A 160 -3.55 -18.08 5.70
N LEU A 161 -3.08 -16.84 5.70
CA LEU A 161 -2.23 -16.32 6.77
C LEU A 161 -2.96 -16.33 8.11
N GLU A 162 -4.21 -15.90 8.15
CA GLU A 162 -5.04 -15.97 9.35
C GLU A 162 -5.55 -17.39 9.61
N GLN A 163 -6.00 -18.07 8.59
CA GLN A 163 -6.70 -19.35 8.70
C GLN A 163 -5.77 -20.53 9.02
N GLU A 164 -4.55 -20.55 8.45
CA GLU A 164 -3.56 -21.61 8.69
C GLU A 164 -2.55 -21.26 9.78
N CYS A 165 -2.19 -19.98 9.88
CA CYS A 165 -1.13 -19.52 10.77
C CYS A 165 -1.67 -18.75 11.99
N GLY A 166 -2.96 -18.40 11.99
CA GLY A 166 -3.56 -17.56 13.04
C GLY A 166 -2.98 -16.14 13.10
N VAL A 167 -2.40 -15.67 11.99
CA VAL A 167 -1.68 -14.39 11.93
C VAL A 167 -2.57 -13.31 11.33
N VAL A 168 -2.80 -12.25 12.10
CA VAL A 168 -3.46 -11.02 11.65
C VAL A 168 -2.45 -9.88 11.72
N ILE A 169 -2.19 -9.25 10.55
CA ILE A 169 -1.32 -8.09 10.43
C ILE A 169 -2.19 -6.94 9.95
N GLU A 170 -2.48 -5.99 10.83
CA GLU A 170 -3.31 -4.82 10.50
C GLU A 170 -2.72 -4.05 9.31
N GLY A 171 -3.59 -3.69 8.36
CA GLY A 171 -3.23 -3.02 7.11
C GLY A 171 -2.65 -3.95 6.03
N VAL A 172 -2.39 -5.23 6.34
CA VAL A 172 -1.96 -6.24 5.37
C VAL A 172 -3.12 -7.18 5.05
N ASN A 173 -3.62 -7.92 6.02
CA ASN A 173 -4.81 -8.77 5.85
C ASN A 173 -6.07 -8.24 6.55
N THR A 174 -6.03 -6.99 6.99
CA THR A 174 -7.20 -6.19 7.40
C THR A 174 -7.15 -4.83 6.70
N PRO A 175 -8.31 -4.21 6.35
CA PRO A 175 -8.32 -2.94 5.63
C PRO A 175 -7.93 -1.75 6.51
N TYR A 176 -7.29 -0.77 5.89
CA TYR A 176 -6.95 0.54 6.45
C TYR A 176 -7.67 1.67 5.72
N LEU A 177 -8.08 2.68 6.48
CA LEU A 177 -8.60 3.95 5.99
C LEU A 177 -7.50 5.03 5.97
N TYR A 178 -7.57 5.89 4.95
CA TYR A 178 -6.64 6.98 4.70
C TYR A 178 -7.40 8.26 4.40
N PHE A 179 -7.35 9.22 5.32
CA PHE A 179 -7.93 10.55 5.12
C PHE A 179 -6.83 11.51 4.68
N GLY A 180 -6.94 11.99 3.44
CA GLY A 180 -5.98 12.88 2.81
C GLY A 180 -6.44 14.33 2.75
N MET A 181 -5.48 15.23 2.56
CA MET A 181 -5.67 16.63 2.17
C MET A 181 -4.68 16.99 1.08
N TRP A 182 -4.79 18.20 0.53
CA TRP A 182 -3.81 18.65 -0.45
C TRP A 182 -2.38 18.41 0.03
N LYS A 183 -1.58 17.82 -0.87
CA LYS A 183 -0.14 17.59 -0.67
C LYS A 183 0.22 16.41 0.25
N THR A 184 -0.71 15.76 0.91
CA THR A 184 -0.40 14.53 1.63
C THR A 184 0.12 13.47 0.67
N THR A 185 1.20 12.81 1.06
CA THR A 185 2.10 12.07 0.17
C THR A 185 2.33 10.65 0.67
N PHE A 186 2.29 9.68 -0.23
CA PHE A 186 2.87 8.36 -0.02
C PHE A 186 4.15 8.23 -0.83
N ALA A 187 5.25 7.90 -0.11
CA ALA A 187 6.60 7.85 -0.66
C ALA A 187 6.82 6.59 -1.51
N TRP A 188 7.91 6.54 -2.26
CA TRP A 188 8.28 5.38 -3.06
C TRP A 188 8.46 4.12 -2.22
N HIS A 189 7.66 3.10 -2.52
CA HIS A 189 7.72 1.80 -1.87
C HIS A 189 7.12 0.71 -2.74
N THR A 190 7.45 -0.54 -2.45
CA THR A 190 6.68 -1.73 -2.78
C THR A 190 5.93 -2.20 -1.55
N GLU A 191 4.91 -3.02 -1.73
CA GLU A 191 4.12 -3.55 -0.62
C GLU A 191 4.93 -4.51 0.26
N ASP A 192 4.52 -4.67 1.50
CA ASP A 192 5.12 -5.63 2.42
C ASP A 192 5.11 -7.04 1.82
N MET A 193 6.23 -7.76 1.91
CA MET A 193 6.42 -9.06 1.26
C MET A 193 6.17 -9.05 -0.26
N ASP A 194 6.33 -7.89 -0.89
CA ASP A 194 6.02 -7.64 -2.30
C ASP A 194 4.63 -8.16 -2.72
N LEU A 195 3.64 -8.01 -1.83
CA LEU A 195 2.25 -8.33 -2.08
C LEU A 195 1.64 -7.44 -3.17
N TYR A 196 0.48 -7.84 -3.66
CA TYR A 196 -0.46 -6.94 -4.32
C TYR A 196 -1.07 -5.99 -3.30
N SER A 197 -1.58 -4.84 -3.77
CA SER A 197 -2.54 -4.06 -3.01
C SER A 197 -3.69 -3.58 -3.87
N ILE A 198 -4.81 -3.29 -3.21
CA ILE A 198 -5.97 -2.65 -3.83
C ILE A 198 -6.32 -1.43 -3.00
N ASN A 199 -6.59 -0.32 -3.70
CA ASN A 199 -6.98 0.95 -3.10
C ASN A 199 -8.27 1.44 -3.75
N TYR A 200 -9.29 1.72 -2.95
CA TYR A 200 -10.54 2.32 -3.38
C TYR A 200 -10.66 3.73 -2.84
N LEU A 201 -10.89 4.71 -3.71
CA LEU A 201 -11.13 6.08 -3.32
C LEU A 201 -12.64 6.27 -3.09
N HIS A 202 -13.04 6.23 -1.81
CA HIS A 202 -14.45 6.32 -1.43
C HIS A 202 -15.10 7.64 -1.81
N LEU A 203 -14.40 8.75 -1.52
CA LEU A 203 -14.95 10.09 -1.74
C LEU A 203 -13.84 11.15 -1.76
N GLY A 204 -14.19 12.32 -2.27
CA GLY A 204 -13.37 13.52 -2.21
C GLY A 204 -12.51 13.75 -3.44
N GLU A 205 -11.43 14.49 -3.24
CA GLU A 205 -10.54 14.94 -4.30
C GLU A 205 -9.62 13.82 -4.81
N PRO A 206 -9.16 13.89 -6.06
CA PRO A 206 -8.36 12.84 -6.68
C PRO A 206 -7.03 12.54 -5.97
N LYS A 207 -6.45 11.41 -6.32
CA LYS A 207 -5.13 10.94 -5.91
C LYS A 207 -4.28 10.64 -7.15
N THR A 208 -3.14 11.32 -7.29
CA THR A 208 -2.18 11.04 -8.37
C THR A 208 -1.21 9.96 -7.94
N TRP A 209 -0.98 9.02 -8.84
CA TRP A 209 -0.08 7.87 -8.68
C TRP A 209 1.06 7.93 -9.69
N TYR A 210 2.25 7.56 -9.24
CA TYR A 210 3.41 7.23 -10.07
C TYR A 210 3.74 5.76 -9.88
N ALA A 211 4.09 5.07 -10.95
CA ALA A 211 4.45 3.66 -10.90
C ALA A 211 5.67 3.37 -11.76
N VAL A 212 6.59 2.57 -11.24
CA VAL A 212 7.74 2.02 -11.96
C VAL A 212 7.44 0.56 -12.28
N PRO A 213 7.58 0.12 -13.55
CA PRO A 213 7.40 -1.27 -13.93
C PRO A 213 8.25 -2.22 -13.07
N PRO A 214 7.72 -3.36 -12.60
CA PRO A 214 8.46 -4.32 -11.78
C PRO A 214 9.81 -4.74 -12.38
N GLU A 215 9.89 -4.91 -13.68
CA GLU A 215 11.15 -5.25 -14.39
C GLU A 215 12.24 -4.16 -14.29
N HIS A 216 11.87 -2.94 -13.92
CA HIS A 216 12.78 -1.82 -13.71
C HIS A 216 12.96 -1.42 -12.24
N SER A 217 12.35 -2.13 -11.30
CA SER A 217 12.38 -1.82 -9.87
C SER A 217 13.79 -1.76 -9.29
N GLN A 218 14.66 -2.68 -9.70
CA GLN A 218 16.07 -2.67 -9.27
C GLN A 218 16.84 -1.42 -9.76
N ARG A 219 16.44 -0.84 -10.89
CA ARG A 219 17.04 0.42 -11.37
C ARG A 219 16.67 1.58 -10.46
N LEU A 220 15.41 1.64 -10.00
CA LEU A 220 14.96 2.63 -9.01
C LEU A 220 15.71 2.45 -7.69
N GLU A 221 15.86 1.22 -7.20
CA GLU A 221 16.61 0.93 -5.98
C GLU A 221 18.06 1.39 -6.06
N ARG A 222 18.74 1.14 -7.19
CA ARG A 222 20.11 1.63 -7.41
C ARG A 222 20.19 3.15 -7.41
N LEU A 223 19.25 3.81 -8.10
CA LEU A 223 19.16 5.27 -8.11
C LEU A 223 18.94 5.80 -6.68
N ALA A 224 17.98 5.23 -5.95
CA ALA A 224 17.66 5.66 -4.59
C ALA A 224 18.86 5.52 -3.64
N ARG A 225 19.62 4.43 -3.73
CA ARG A 225 20.87 4.28 -2.95
C ARG A 225 21.87 5.41 -3.22
N GLY A 226 21.99 5.83 -4.46
CA GLY A 226 22.84 6.97 -4.83
C GLY A 226 22.31 8.33 -4.37
N LEU A 227 20.99 8.52 -4.37
CA LEU A 227 20.35 9.77 -3.96
C LEU A 227 20.24 9.95 -2.45
N PHE A 228 20.17 8.83 -1.69
CA PHE A 228 20.02 8.80 -0.24
C PHE A 228 21.12 7.96 0.43
N PRO A 229 22.41 8.35 0.28
CA PRO A 229 23.53 7.52 0.71
C PRO A 229 23.57 7.28 2.21
N ASP A 230 23.20 8.26 3.02
CA ASP A 230 23.23 8.14 4.48
C ASP A 230 22.15 7.17 4.98
N THR A 231 20.94 7.27 4.47
CA THR A 231 19.83 6.37 4.82
C THR A 231 20.12 4.94 4.33
N SER A 232 20.65 4.79 3.12
CA SER A 232 20.92 3.48 2.53
C SER A 232 22.07 2.72 3.20
N ARG A 233 23.07 3.44 3.74
CA ARG A 233 24.14 2.82 4.54
C ARG A 233 23.63 2.22 5.85
N GLY A 234 22.60 2.81 6.44
CA GLY A 234 21.98 2.32 7.66
C GLY A 234 21.07 1.12 7.48
N CYS A 235 20.52 0.92 6.26
CA CYS A 235 19.57 -0.15 5.96
C CYS A 235 19.48 -0.40 4.45
N GLU A 236 19.81 -1.61 4.00
CA GLU A 236 19.71 -1.95 2.57
C GLU A 236 18.26 -1.87 2.05
N GLY A 237 17.29 -2.20 2.90
CA GLY A 237 15.85 -2.12 2.60
C GLY A 237 15.21 -0.78 2.98
N PHE A 238 15.96 0.33 2.96
CA PHE A 238 15.51 1.63 3.45
C PHE A 238 14.26 2.19 2.74
N LEU A 239 13.98 1.78 1.50
CA LEU A 239 12.74 2.16 0.81
C LEU A 239 11.49 1.58 1.51
N ARG A 240 11.64 0.52 2.30
CA ARG A 240 10.59 0.01 3.20
C ARG A 240 10.19 1.00 4.30
N HIS A 241 11.04 1.97 4.62
CA HIS A 241 10.71 3.04 5.57
C HIS A 241 9.66 4.02 5.04
N LYS A 242 9.37 3.98 3.73
CA LYS A 242 8.36 4.82 3.05
C LYS A 242 8.57 6.32 3.29
N VAL A 243 9.82 6.78 3.14
CA VAL A 243 10.22 8.18 3.39
C VAL A 243 10.87 8.88 2.20
N ALA A 244 11.23 8.16 1.15
CA ALA A 244 11.96 8.70 -0.01
C ALA A 244 10.99 9.25 -1.06
N LEU A 245 11.20 10.52 -1.46
CA LEU A 245 10.48 11.18 -2.53
C LEU A 245 11.45 11.51 -3.66
N ILE A 246 11.13 11.07 -4.88
CA ILE A 246 11.91 11.31 -6.09
C ILE A 246 10.95 11.81 -7.15
N SER A 247 11.19 13.03 -7.66
CA SER A 247 10.29 13.65 -8.64
C SER A 247 10.34 12.98 -10.01
N PRO A 248 9.26 13.07 -10.80
CA PRO A 248 9.24 12.63 -12.20
C PRO A 248 10.39 13.19 -13.03
N THR A 249 10.78 14.43 -12.79
CA THR A 249 11.91 15.08 -13.48
C THR A 249 13.23 14.37 -13.17
N VAL A 250 13.46 13.99 -11.91
CA VAL A 250 14.66 13.25 -11.51
C VAL A 250 14.65 11.85 -12.09
N LEU A 251 13.52 11.14 -12.05
CA LEU A 251 13.37 9.83 -12.68
C LEU A 251 13.69 9.88 -14.18
N LYS A 252 13.10 10.82 -14.90
CA LYS A 252 13.33 11.01 -16.34
C LYS A 252 14.79 11.32 -16.65
N LYS A 253 15.43 12.21 -15.87
CA LYS A 253 16.85 12.57 -16.04
C LYS A 253 17.78 11.38 -15.86
N ASN A 254 17.42 10.43 -15.00
CA ASN A 254 18.20 9.23 -14.73
C ASN A 254 17.74 7.99 -15.52
N GLY A 255 16.89 8.19 -16.53
CA GLY A 255 16.43 7.12 -17.41
C GLY A 255 15.60 6.04 -16.71
N ILE A 256 14.94 6.35 -15.61
CA ILE A 256 14.03 5.40 -14.93
C ILE A 256 12.67 5.44 -15.63
N PRO A 257 12.21 4.34 -16.22
CA PRO A 257 10.86 4.26 -16.79
C PRO A 257 9.80 4.36 -15.69
N PHE A 258 8.81 5.20 -15.92
CA PHE A 258 7.66 5.32 -15.01
C PHE A 258 6.44 5.82 -15.77
N ASN A 259 5.26 5.58 -15.22
CA ASN A 259 4.00 6.11 -15.67
C ASN A 259 3.27 6.81 -14.53
N ARG A 260 2.29 7.64 -14.87
CA ARG A 260 1.41 8.33 -13.92
C ARG A 260 -0.05 8.10 -14.26
N MET A 261 -0.88 8.08 -13.23
CA MET A 261 -2.33 7.93 -13.35
C MET A 261 -2.99 8.72 -12.23
N THR A 262 -4.09 9.38 -12.53
CA THR A 262 -4.91 10.02 -11.51
C THR A 262 -6.13 9.15 -11.22
N GLN A 263 -6.33 8.80 -9.95
CA GLN A 263 -7.49 8.09 -9.43
C GLN A 263 -8.52 9.10 -8.96
N GLU A 264 -9.77 8.94 -9.37
CA GLU A 264 -10.91 9.75 -8.93
C GLU A 264 -11.79 8.95 -7.97
N ALA A 265 -12.68 9.65 -7.24
CA ALA A 265 -13.60 9.00 -6.32
C ALA A 265 -14.47 7.95 -7.06
N GLY A 266 -14.62 6.78 -6.42
CA GLY A 266 -15.34 5.65 -7.01
C GLY A 266 -14.47 4.71 -7.85
N GLU A 267 -13.16 4.97 -7.97
CA GLU A 267 -12.25 4.15 -8.76
C GLU A 267 -11.33 3.31 -7.87
N PHE A 268 -10.99 2.11 -8.36
CA PHE A 268 -9.97 1.24 -7.76
C PHE A 268 -8.63 1.43 -8.46
N MET A 269 -7.54 1.35 -7.66
CA MET A 269 -6.19 1.12 -8.16
C MET A 269 -5.69 -0.20 -7.60
N VAL A 270 -5.02 -0.99 -8.46
CA VAL A 270 -4.40 -2.28 -8.11
C VAL A 270 -2.92 -2.17 -8.34
N THR A 271 -2.11 -2.41 -7.30
CA THR A 271 -0.65 -2.53 -7.43
C THR A 271 -0.24 -3.98 -7.51
N PHE A 272 0.74 -4.26 -8.36
CA PHE A 272 1.24 -5.62 -8.61
C PHE A 272 2.55 -5.88 -7.85
N PRO A 273 2.90 -7.15 -7.59
CA PRO A 273 4.11 -7.52 -6.87
C PRO A 273 5.36 -6.82 -7.38
N TYR A 274 6.16 -6.30 -6.45
CA TYR A 274 7.41 -5.59 -6.72
C TYR A 274 7.27 -4.32 -7.59
N GLY A 275 6.06 -3.80 -7.74
CA GLY A 275 5.80 -2.53 -8.42
C GLY A 275 6.01 -1.35 -7.48
N TYR A 276 7.08 -0.58 -7.67
CA TYR A 276 7.29 0.66 -6.92
C TYR A 276 6.25 1.70 -7.29
N HIS A 277 5.66 2.31 -6.30
CA HIS A 277 4.69 3.38 -6.49
C HIS A 277 4.81 4.47 -5.43
N ALA A 278 4.37 5.67 -5.80
CA ALA A 278 4.34 6.85 -4.97
C ALA A 278 3.23 7.77 -5.47
N GLY A 279 2.87 8.79 -4.68
CA GLY A 279 1.85 9.75 -5.13
C GLY A 279 1.42 10.75 -4.08
N PHE A 280 0.38 11.52 -4.42
CA PHE A 280 -0.13 12.56 -3.54
C PHE A 280 -1.64 12.78 -3.74
N ASN A 281 -2.27 13.32 -2.71
CA ASN A 281 -3.68 13.69 -2.72
C ASN A 281 -3.88 15.12 -3.20
N HIS A 282 -4.95 15.35 -3.97
CA HIS A 282 -5.28 16.67 -4.51
C HIS A 282 -6.00 17.57 -3.51
N GLY A 283 -6.64 17.00 -2.50
CA GLY A 283 -7.42 17.69 -1.48
C GLY A 283 -8.02 16.72 -0.49
N PHE A 284 -9.03 17.14 0.26
CA PHE A 284 -9.72 16.24 1.17
C PHE A 284 -10.29 15.04 0.45
N ASN A 285 -9.91 13.85 0.91
CA ASN A 285 -10.44 12.59 0.39
C ASN A 285 -10.39 11.49 1.46
N CYS A 286 -11.03 10.37 1.13
CA CYS A 286 -10.97 9.16 1.93
C CYS A 286 -10.74 7.97 1.01
N ALA A 287 -9.66 7.23 1.26
CA ALA A 287 -9.36 5.98 0.59
C ALA A 287 -9.35 4.81 1.57
N GLU A 288 -9.59 3.62 1.05
CA GLU A 288 -9.44 2.37 1.78
C GLU A 288 -8.53 1.44 1.00
N ALA A 289 -7.63 0.74 1.70
CA ALA A 289 -6.68 -0.16 1.07
C ALA A 289 -6.42 -1.40 1.90
N ILE A 290 -6.05 -2.48 1.21
CA ILE A 290 -5.62 -3.74 1.80
C ILE A 290 -4.63 -4.42 0.86
N ASN A 291 -3.74 -5.24 1.41
CA ASN A 291 -2.95 -6.16 0.61
C ASN A 291 -3.76 -7.41 0.24
N PHE A 292 -3.38 -8.05 -0.84
CA PHE A 292 -3.93 -9.34 -1.24
C PHE A 292 -2.88 -10.15 -2.00
N ALA A 293 -3.18 -11.40 -2.29
CA ALA A 293 -2.31 -12.26 -3.07
C ALA A 293 -3.12 -13.12 -4.01
N THR A 294 -2.65 -13.27 -5.24
CA THR A 294 -3.16 -14.24 -6.20
C THR A 294 -2.12 -15.31 -6.46
N THR A 295 -2.56 -16.51 -6.81
CA THR A 295 -1.67 -17.62 -7.19
C THR A 295 -1.37 -17.59 -8.67
N PRO A 296 -0.24 -18.11 -9.08
CA PRO A 296 0.99 -18.48 -8.34
C PRO A 296 2.00 -17.33 -8.23
N ARG A 297 1.69 -16.19 -8.90
CA ARG A 297 2.65 -15.12 -9.14
C ARG A 297 3.31 -14.58 -7.86
N TRP A 298 2.49 -14.15 -6.88
CA TRP A 298 3.04 -13.52 -5.70
C TRP A 298 3.99 -14.41 -4.90
N ILE A 299 3.77 -15.72 -4.87
CA ILE A 299 4.60 -16.63 -4.05
C ILE A 299 6.07 -16.56 -4.46
N ASP A 300 6.35 -16.45 -5.76
CA ASP A 300 7.72 -16.34 -6.24
C ASP A 300 8.37 -15.02 -5.81
N TYR A 301 7.60 -13.92 -5.75
CA TYR A 301 8.07 -12.65 -5.21
C TYR A 301 8.27 -12.69 -3.69
N GLY A 302 7.28 -13.22 -2.97
CA GLY A 302 7.34 -13.31 -1.51
C GLY A 302 8.51 -14.14 -0.98
N LYS A 303 8.93 -15.17 -1.73
CA LYS A 303 10.11 -15.99 -1.41
C LYS A 303 11.41 -15.19 -1.35
N VAL A 304 11.53 -14.13 -2.17
CA VAL A 304 12.76 -13.34 -2.36
C VAL A 304 12.61 -11.87 -1.98
N ALA A 305 11.47 -11.49 -1.39
CA ALA A 305 11.21 -10.11 -1.01
C ALA A 305 12.28 -9.58 -0.03
N SER A 306 12.87 -8.44 -0.38
CA SER A 306 13.84 -7.77 0.50
C SER A 306 13.16 -7.25 1.76
N GLN A 307 13.88 -7.25 2.87
CA GLN A 307 13.38 -6.82 4.16
C GLN A 307 14.19 -5.63 4.70
N CYS A 308 13.54 -4.80 5.52
CA CYS A 308 14.24 -3.82 6.32
C CYS A 308 15.16 -4.53 7.32
N SER A 309 16.46 -4.21 7.29
CA SER A 309 17.47 -4.83 8.16
C SER A 309 17.63 -4.12 9.50
N CYS A 310 17.22 -2.84 9.60
CA CYS A 310 17.38 -2.02 10.81
C CYS A 310 16.23 -2.15 11.83
N GLY A 311 15.13 -2.80 11.46
CA GLY A 311 13.95 -3.01 12.32
C GLY A 311 12.92 -1.89 12.32
N GLU A 312 13.17 -0.77 11.64
CA GLU A 312 12.28 0.42 11.66
C GLU A 312 10.95 0.17 10.92
N ALA A 313 10.99 -0.65 9.86
CA ALA A 313 9.81 -0.97 9.05
C ALA A 313 9.82 -2.46 8.67
N ARG A 314 9.83 -3.34 9.66
CA ARG A 314 9.87 -4.78 9.41
C ARG A 314 8.50 -5.40 9.59
N VAL A 315 7.75 -5.54 8.48
CA VAL A 315 6.59 -6.42 8.40
C VAL A 315 7.01 -7.66 7.62
N THR A 316 7.00 -8.81 8.27
CA THR A 316 7.37 -10.09 7.65
C THR A 316 6.58 -11.23 8.26
N PHE A 317 6.30 -12.24 7.46
CA PHE A 317 5.71 -13.50 7.87
C PHE A 317 6.34 -14.67 7.09
N SER A 318 6.15 -15.88 7.58
CA SER A 318 6.70 -17.05 6.91
C SER A 318 5.95 -17.37 5.61
N MET A 319 6.73 -17.62 4.56
CA MET A 319 6.19 -18.14 3.29
C MET A 319 5.91 -19.64 3.31
N ASP A 320 6.25 -20.35 4.40
CA ASP A 320 6.17 -21.81 4.50
C ASP A 320 4.80 -22.38 4.12
N ALA A 321 3.72 -21.85 4.73
CA ALA A 321 2.37 -22.32 4.45
C ALA A 321 1.97 -22.13 2.99
N PHE A 322 2.34 -21.00 2.38
CA PHE A 322 2.03 -20.69 0.99
C PHE A 322 2.77 -21.60 0.03
N VAL A 323 4.08 -21.77 0.20
CA VAL A 323 4.88 -22.64 -0.68
C VAL A 323 4.45 -24.09 -0.52
N ARG A 324 4.27 -24.56 0.71
CA ARG A 324 3.86 -25.95 1.01
C ARG A 324 2.50 -26.30 0.39
N ILE A 325 1.53 -25.38 0.48
CA ILE A 325 0.17 -25.64 0.00
C ILE A 325 0.06 -25.44 -1.51
N VAL A 326 0.64 -24.37 -2.03
CA VAL A 326 0.43 -23.95 -3.43
C VAL A 326 1.49 -24.49 -4.38
N GLN A 327 2.74 -24.64 -3.92
CA GLN A 327 3.87 -25.14 -4.70
C GLN A 327 4.50 -26.40 -4.08
N PRO A 328 3.74 -27.47 -3.79
CA PRO A 328 4.24 -28.64 -3.06
C PRO A 328 5.41 -29.35 -3.74
N LYS A 329 5.49 -29.29 -5.07
CA LYS A 329 6.59 -29.90 -5.85
C LYS A 329 7.92 -29.18 -5.66
N SER A 330 7.90 -27.87 -5.38
CA SER A 330 9.10 -27.05 -5.18
C SER A 330 9.41 -26.85 -3.69
N TYR A 331 8.54 -27.29 -2.80
CA TYR A 331 8.63 -26.97 -1.38
C TYR A 331 9.94 -27.45 -0.74
N GLU A 332 10.34 -28.69 -0.96
CA GLU A 332 11.59 -29.23 -0.38
C GLU A 332 12.83 -28.51 -0.93
N LEU A 333 12.87 -28.24 -2.25
CA LEU A 333 13.98 -27.47 -2.84
C LEU A 333 14.07 -26.07 -2.24
N TRP A 334 12.93 -25.39 -2.12
CA TRP A 334 12.88 -24.06 -1.52
C TRP A 334 13.31 -24.07 -0.04
N LYS A 335 12.82 -25.04 0.74
CA LYS A 335 13.17 -25.20 2.15
C LYS A 335 14.67 -25.39 2.38
N HIS A 336 15.34 -26.08 1.47
CA HIS A 336 16.79 -26.29 1.50
C HIS A 336 17.58 -25.22 0.74
N ARG A 337 16.94 -24.11 0.31
CA ARG A 337 17.53 -22.99 -0.45
C ARG A 337 18.16 -23.44 -1.78
N GLN A 338 17.62 -24.45 -2.39
CA GLN A 338 18.04 -25.01 -3.68
C GLN A 338 17.10 -24.59 -4.83
N ASP A 339 16.04 -23.85 -4.52
CA ASP A 339 15.13 -23.24 -5.50
C ASP A 339 15.80 -21.98 -6.07
N LEU A 340 16.36 -22.10 -7.28
CA LEU A 340 17.07 -21.03 -8.00
C LEU A 340 16.14 -20.31 -9.01
N ALA A 341 14.84 -20.44 -8.87
CA ALA A 341 13.88 -19.84 -9.79
C ALA A 341 14.06 -18.32 -9.84
N ILE A 342 14.35 -17.82 -11.04
CA ILE A 342 14.38 -16.37 -11.32
C ILE A 342 12.94 -15.93 -11.58
N VAL A 343 12.54 -14.84 -10.92
CA VAL A 343 11.21 -14.24 -11.14
C VAL A 343 11.18 -13.58 -12.51
N ASP A 344 10.35 -14.10 -13.43
CA ASP A 344 10.08 -13.43 -14.70
C ASP A 344 8.96 -12.39 -14.51
N HIS A 345 9.31 -11.12 -14.63
CA HIS A 345 8.39 -9.99 -14.47
C HIS A 345 7.49 -9.79 -15.70
N THR A 346 7.79 -10.42 -16.83
CA THR A 346 7.11 -10.15 -18.11
C THR A 346 6.04 -11.20 -18.44
N GLU A 347 6.24 -12.44 -18.00
CA GLU A 347 5.35 -13.54 -18.34
C GLU A 347 3.96 -13.33 -17.71
N PRO A 348 2.89 -13.30 -18.53
CA PRO A 348 1.55 -13.40 -18.00
C PRO A 348 1.36 -14.84 -17.51
N ARG A 349 1.54 -15.10 -16.23
CA ARG A 349 1.15 -16.40 -15.66
C ARG A 349 -0.37 -16.44 -15.59
N VAL A 350 -0.98 -16.73 -16.73
CA VAL A 350 -2.39 -17.10 -16.79
C VAL A 350 -2.50 -18.46 -16.13
N ALA A 351 -2.84 -18.50 -14.84
CA ALA A 351 -3.40 -19.72 -14.30
C ALA A 351 -4.60 -20.06 -15.19
N LYS A 352 -4.53 -21.17 -15.92
CA LYS A 352 -5.68 -21.66 -16.69
C LYS A 352 -6.84 -21.64 -15.72
N SER A 353 -8.02 -21.21 -16.14
CA SER A 353 -9.20 -21.10 -15.24
C SER A 353 -9.45 -22.39 -14.46
N GLN A 354 -9.03 -23.52 -15.03
CA GLN A 354 -9.00 -24.83 -14.42
C GLN A 354 -8.00 -24.95 -13.25
N GLU A 355 -6.85 -24.28 -13.30
CA GLU A 355 -5.86 -24.31 -12.21
C GLU A 355 -6.31 -23.46 -11.02
N LEU A 356 -7.01 -22.34 -11.26
CA LEU A 356 -7.63 -21.52 -10.22
C LEU A 356 -8.81 -22.22 -9.53
N SER A 357 -9.58 -23.01 -10.26
CA SER A 357 -10.61 -23.89 -9.71
C SER A 357 -9.97 -25.02 -8.92
N ASN A 358 -9.00 -25.70 -9.51
CA ASN A 358 -8.35 -26.88 -8.95
C ASN A 358 -7.61 -26.59 -7.64
N TRP A 359 -6.95 -25.41 -7.47
CA TRP A 359 -6.25 -25.15 -6.21
C TRP A 359 -7.22 -24.92 -5.04
N ARG A 360 -8.41 -24.31 -5.28
CA ARG A 360 -9.45 -24.19 -4.26
C ARG A 360 -9.96 -25.57 -3.85
N ASP A 361 -10.25 -26.41 -4.84
CA ASP A 361 -10.71 -27.79 -4.63
C ASP A 361 -9.61 -28.62 -3.94
N ASP A 362 -8.36 -28.48 -4.36
CA ASP A 362 -7.19 -29.12 -3.75
C ASP A 362 -6.99 -28.69 -2.28
N ILE A 363 -7.16 -27.40 -1.96
CA ILE A 363 -7.10 -26.94 -0.57
C ILE A 363 -8.23 -27.55 0.25
N VAL A 364 -9.45 -27.55 -0.26
CA VAL A 364 -10.62 -28.13 0.41
C VAL A 364 -10.36 -29.64 0.66
N LEU A 365 -9.92 -30.38 -0.33
CA LEU A 365 -9.63 -31.81 -0.22
C LEU A 365 -8.47 -32.11 0.76
N ARG A 366 -7.39 -31.33 0.71
CA ARG A 366 -6.25 -31.50 1.63
C ARG A 366 -6.63 -31.14 3.07
N ARG A 367 -7.44 -30.11 3.28
CA ARG A 367 -7.95 -29.75 4.61
C ARG A 367 -8.86 -30.83 5.15
N ALA A 368 -9.75 -31.39 4.31
CA ALA A 368 -10.60 -32.50 4.69
C ALA A 368 -9.78 -33.75 5.06
N ALA A 369 -8.74 -34.06 4.27
CA ALA A 369 -7.83 -35.18 4.55
C ALA A 369 -7.01 -34.99 5.82
N LEU A 370 -6.76 -33.76 6.25
CA LEU A 370 -6.07 -33.44 7.50
C LEU A 370 -7.02 -33.22 8.70
N GLY A 371 -8.33 -33.42 8.49
CA GLY A 371 -9.34 -33.17 9.53
C GLY A 371 -9.50 -31.70 9.93
N LEU A 372 -9.05 -30.77 9.09
CA LEU A 372 -9.10 -29.34 9.35
C LEU A 372 -10.44 -28.75 8.92
N ARG A 373 -10.90 -27.71 9.63
CA ARG A 373 -12.18 -27.05 9.33
C ARG A 373 -12.18 -26.44 7.93
N LEU A 374 -13.28 -26.64 7.16
CA LEU A 374 -13.45 -26.04 5.84
C LEU A 374 -13.57 -24.51 5.96
N LEU A 375 -12.98 -23.81 5.01
CA LEU A 375 -12.97 -22.35 4.98
C LEU A 375 -14.36 -21.84 4.53
N PRO A 376 -15.00 -20.88 5.22
CA PRO A 376 -16.36 -20.42 4.90
C PRO A 376 -16.52 -19.91 3.45
N ASN A 377 -15.49 -19.31 2.89
CA ASN A 377 -15.52 -18.73 1.55
C ASN A 377 -15.15 -19.70 0.41
N LEU A 378 -14.75 -20.93 0.71
CA LEU A 378 -14.44 -21.95 -0.29
C LEU A 378 -15.61 -22.90 -0.56
N THR A 379 -16.66 -22.87 0.28
CA THR A 379 -17.81 -23.79 0.19
C THR A 379 -18.95 -23.29 -0.72
N ALA A 380 -18.82 -22.12 -1.35
CA ALA A 380 -19.91 -21.48 -2.11
C ALA A 380 -20.14 -22.01 -3.53
N ARG A 381 -19.77 -23.25 -3.83
CA ARG A 381 -20.27 -23.96 -5.02
C ARG A 381 -20.55 -25.43 -4.69
N CYS A 382 -21.79 -25.69 -4.28
CA CYS A 382 -22.36 -27.03 -4.45
C CYS A 382 -22.61 -27.24 -5.95
N PRO A 383 -22.08 -28.32 -6.58
CA PRO A 383 -22.47 -28.62 -7.95
C PRO A 383 -23.96 -28.95 -7.96
N THR A 384 -24.75 -28.15 -8.66
CA THR A 384 -26.12 -28.54 -9.03
C THR A 384 -26.02 -29.76 -9.91
N GLN A 385 -26.33 -30.94 -9.35
CA GLN A 385 -26.66 -32.11 -10.15
C GLN A 385 -27.95 -31.81 -10.93
N PRO A 386 -28.05 -32.23 -12.19
CA PRO A 386 -29.29 -32.10 -12.95
C PRO A 386 -30.31 -33.07 -12.38
N VAL A 387 -31.40 -32.51 -11.83
CA VAL A 387 -32.58 -33.28 -11.42
C VAL A 387 -33.33 -33.68 -12.67
N SER A 388 -33.37 -34.97 -12.96
CA SER A 388 -34.30 -35.54 -13.93
C SER A 388 -35.74 -35.43 -13.43
N PRO A 389 -36.72 -35.12 -14.30
CA PRO A 389 -38.11 -35.00 -13.89
C PRO A 389 -38.76 -36.39 -13.82
N GLY A 390 -39.33 -36.71 -12.64
CA GLY A 390 -40.10 -37.94 -12.54
C GLY A 390 -40.76 -38.15 -11.19
N HIS A 391 -42.08 -37.98 -11.18
CA HIS A 391 -43.12 -38.53 -10.33
C HIS A 391 -43.45 -37.87 -8.98
N CYS A 392 -44.60 -37.23 -9.01
CA CYS A 392 -45.47 -36.95 -7.88
C CYS A 392 -45.89 -38.22 -7.15
N TYR A 393 -45.80 -38.23 -5.82
CA TYR A 393 -46.75 -38.95 -4.97
C TYR A 393 -46.92 -38.25 -3.62
N ASN A 394 -48.15 -37.90 -3.34
CA ASN A 394 -48.63 -37.49 -2.00
C ASN A 394 -49.29 -38.73 -1.39
N PRO A 395 -49.14 -39.03 -0.12
CA PRO A 395 -50.34 -39.11 0.70
C PRO A 395 -50.18 -38.63 2.15
N LYS A 396 -51.34 -38.16 2.63
CA LYS A 396 -51.80 -37.87 3.98
C LYS A 396 -51.57 -39.01 4.97
N GLY A 397 -51.44 -38.63 6.27
CA GLY A 397 -51.81 -39.55 7.39
C GLY A 397 -51.08 -39.22 8.69
N CYS A 398 -51.70 -38.50 9.54
CA CYS A 398 -52.07 -38.58 10.95
C CYS A 398 -51.37 -39.70 11.85
N GLY A 399 -50.98 -39.32 13.10
CA GLY A 399 -50.79 -40.28 14.19
C GLY A 399 -49.85 -39.78 15.27
N THR A 400 -50.40 -39.28 16.32
CA THR A 400 -49.87 -39.04 17.67
C THR A 400 -49.38 -40.35 18.34
N ASP A 401 -48.30 -40.35 19.15
CA ASP A 401 -48.35 -40.70 20.58
C ASP A 401 -46.97 -40.82 21.24
N ASN A 402 -46.85 -40.17 22.34
CA ASN A 402 -46.26 -40.44 23.67
C ASN A 402 -44.92 -41.18 23.88
N VAL A 403 -44.12 -40.54 24.71
CA VAL A 403 -42.99 -40.85 25.61
C VAL A 403 -43.22 -42.10 26.48
N PRO A 404 -42.24 -42.85 27.06
CA PRO A 404 -41.23 -42.31 27.98
C PRO A 404 -39.82 -42.98 28.01
N GLY A 405 -38.91 -42.21 28.52
CA GLY A 405 -37.72 -42.34 29.28
C GLY A 405 -37.03 -43.70 29.63
N SER A 406 -35.71 -43.65 29.57
CA SER A 406 -34.83 -44.22 30.63
C SER A 406 -33.41 -43.69 30.49
N ALA A 407 -32.89 -43.33 31.65
CA ALA A 407 -31.53 -42.93 31.91
C ALA A 407 -30.54 -44.09 31.77
N PHE A 408 -29.32 -43.86 31.27
CA PHE A 408 -28.14 -44.58 31.72
C PHE A 408 -26.87 -43.70 31.66
N GLN A 409 -26.03 -43.96 32.64
CA GLN A 409 -24.91 -43.25 33.21
C GLN A 409 -23.70 -43.09 32.30
N SER A 410 -22.95 -42.06 32.65
CA SER A 410 -21.58 -41.69 32.34
C SER A 410 -20.55 -42.82 32.30
N SER A 411 -19.65 -42.77 31.31
CA SER A 411 -18.28 -43.27 31.48
C SER A 411 -17.33 -42.31 30.76
N ALA A 412 -16.51 -41.66 31.57
CA ALA A 412 -15.43 -40.79 31.13
C ALA A 412 -14.26 -41.61 30.63
N TYR A 413 -13.86 -41.40 29.37
CA TYR A 413 -12.53 -41.73 28.93
C TYR A 413 -11.77 -40.46 28.59
N HIS A 414 -10.78 -40.15 29.45
CA HIS A 414 -9.71 -39.22 29.18
C HIS A 414 -8.90 -39.72 28.00
N THR A 415 -8.98 -39.06 26.86
CA THR A 415 -8.00 -39.15 25.79
C THR A 415 -7.18 -37.88 25.78
N GLN A 416 -5.93 -37.98 26.27
CA GLN A 416 -4.93 -36.94 26.13
C GLN A 416 -4.65 -36.73 24.65
N THR A 417 -5.15 -35.64 24.09
CA THR A 417 -4.72 -35.13 22.82
C THR A 417 -3.47 -34.28 23.06
N GLN A 418 -2.31 -34.82 22.81
CA GLN A 418 -1.08 -34.02 22.65
C GLN A 418 -1.28 -33.10 21.45
N SER A 419 -1.51 -31.81 21.70
CA SER A 419 -1.47 -30.78 20.74
C SER A 419 0.01 -30.55 20.33
N LEU A 420 0.39 -31.03 19.18
CA LEU A 420 1.60 -30.60 18.50
C LEU A 420 1.39 -29.15 18.03
N THR A 421 1.69 -28.23 18.91
CA THR A 421 1.83 -26.80 18.57
C THR A 421 3.10 -26.67 17.76
N LEU A 422 2.98 -26.68 16.42
CA LEU A 422 4.02 -26.23 15.51
C LEU A 422 4.16 -24.72 15.70
N GLY A 423 5.16 -24.30 16.47
CA GLY A 423 5.49 -22.91 16.69
C GLY A 423 5.95 -22.23 15.42
N ILE A 424 5.03 -21.54 14.75
CA ILE A 424 5.34 -20.61 13.69
C ILE A 424 5.36 -19.22 14.33
N SER A 425 6.55 -18.70 14.60
CA SER A 425 6.74 -17.34 15.12
C SER A 425 6.56 -16.34 13.97
N ALA A 426 5.39 -15.72 13.93
CA ALA A 426 5.24 -14.46 13.21
C ALA A 426 5.68 -13.33 14.15
N GLN A 427 6.78 -12.67 13.84
CA GLN A 427 7.24 -11.50 14.59
C GLN A 427 6.73 -10.23 13.91
N VAL A 428 5.71 -9.63 14.47
CA VAL A 428 5.28 -8.26 14.13
C VAL A 428 6.06 -7.32 15.06
N LEU A 429 7.07 -6.66 14.54
CA LEU A 429 7.76 -5.59 15.23
C LEU A 429 7.09 -4.26 14.84
N LEU A 430 6.26 -3.75 15.71
CA LEU A 430 5.80 -2.37 15.63
C LEU A 430 7.00 -1.43 15.77
N PRO A 431 7.01 -0.28 15.08
CA PRO A 431 8.11 0.67 15.22
C PRO A 431 8.20 1.12 16.67
N SER A 432 9.31 0.82 17.32
CA SER A 432 9.61 1.31 18.66
C SER A 432 9.72 2.83 18.61
N THR A 433 8.77 3.51 19.18
CA THR A 433 8.89 4.94 19.49
C THR A 433 10.04 5.08 20.48
N GLY A 434 11.14 5.67 20.04
CA GLY A 434 12.24 6.04 20.92
C GLY A 434 11.73 6.89 22.08
N SER A 435 11.60 6.28 23.24
CA SER A 435 11.34 7.00 24.49
C SER A 435 12.67 7.58 24.97
N TRP A 436 12.77 8.88 24.97
CA TRP A 436 13.74 9.58 25.79
C TRP A 436 13.38 9.35 27.23
N ALA A 437 14.31 8.76 27.96
CA ALA A 437 14.18 8.45 29.37
C ALA A 437 13.83 9.71 30.17
N SER A 438 12.66 9.71 30.80
CA SER A 438 12.35 10.58 31.93
C SER A 438 12.64 9.80 33.20
N CYS A 439 13.59 10.33 33.97
CA CYS A 439 13.91 9.87 35.31
C CYS A 439 12.67 9.65 36.18
N GLY A 440 12.66 8.48 36.82
CA GLY A 440 11.61 8.06 37.73
C GLY A 440 11.45 9.00 38.93
N ARG A 441 10.19 9.25 39.29
CA ARG A 441 9.80 9.74 40.59
C ARG A 441 9.36 8.60 41.48
N GLY A 442 10.26 8.17 42.35
CA GLY A 442 9.91 7.37 43.50
C GLY A 442 9.16 8.22 44.53
N ARG A 443 8.02 7.73 45.01
CA ARG A 443 7.30 8.25 46.15
C ARG A 443 8.00 7.76 47.45
N GLY A 444 8.60 8.70 48.19
CA GLY A 444 9.03 8.47 49.54
C GLY A 444 8.53 9.64 50.44
N ARG A 445 7.61 9.32 51.40
CA ARG A 445 7.20 10.24 52.47
C ARG A 445 8.31 10.31 53.51
N GLY A 446 8.75 11.51 53.89
CA GLY A 446 9.59 11.71 55.07
C GLY A 446 9.60 13.19 55.45
N ARG A 447 9.00 13.51 56.61
CA ARG A 447 9.02 14.81 57.30
C ARG A 447 10.40 15.02 57.93
N GLY A 448 10.96 16.23 57.79
CA GLY A 448 12.11 16.66 58.60
C GLY A 448 12.44 18.13 58.44
N ARG A 449 12.24 18.93 59.48
CA ARG A 449 12.63 20.36 59.58
C ARG A 449 14.13 20.45 59.84
N GLY A 450 14.81 21.44 59.23
CA GLY A 450 16.15 21.85 59.64
C GLY A 450 16.64 23.10 58.92
N ARG A 451 16.78 24.19 59.66
CA ARG A 451 17.39 25.45 59.24
C ARG A 451 18.93 25.34 59.19
N GLY A 452 19.59 25.98 58.23
CA GLY A 452 21.03 26.20 58.28
C GLY A 452 21.55 27.08 57.14
N ARG A 453 21.99 28.27 57.53
CA ARG A 453 22.69 29.25 56.67
C ARG A 453 24.14 28.83 56.46
N GLY A 454 24.73 29.07 55.29
CA GLY A 454 26.18 29.02 55.08
C GLY A 454 26.63 29.55 53.74
N ARG A 455 27.28 30.68 53.74
CA ARG A 455 27.99 31.34 52.62
C ARG A 455 29.34 30.68 52.38
N GLY A 456 29.87 30.67 51.15
CA GLY A 456 31.26 30.40 50.82
C GLY A 456 31.48 30.40 49.33
N ARG A 457 32.00 31.31 48.82
CA ARG A 457 33.03 31.91 47.93
C ARG A 457 33.78 30.92 47.11
N CYS A 458 33.94 31.36 45.81
CA CYS A 458 34.98 30.88 44.85
C CYS A 458 36.41 31.14 45.34
N PRO A 459 37.39 30.55 44.71
CA PRO A 459 38.36 31.36 43.97
C PRO A 459 38.63 30.94 42.50
N ARG A 460 39.08 31.96 41.82
CA ARG A 460 39.77 32.16 40.56
C ARG A 460 41.19 31.50 40.56
N GLU A 461 41.77 31.24 39.42
CA GLU A 461 42.73 31.93 38.51
C GLU A 461 43.56 30.83 37.80
N LEU A 462 44.16 30.93 36.66
CA LEU A 462 44.80 31.82 35.70
C LEU A 462 45.24 30.90 34.56
N GLY A 463 45.40 31.22 33.32
CA GLY A 463 45.68 32.38 32.52
C GLY A 463 46.16 31.96 31.14
N THR A 464 45.90 32.82 30.20
CA THR A 464 46.71 33.26 29.02
C THR A 464 47.01 32.25 27.91
N GLU A 465 46.85 32.53 26.62
CA GLU A 465 47.27 33.66 25.78
C GLU A 465 46.44 33.81 24.50
N GLU A 466 46.24 35.06 24.13
CA GLU A 466 45.66 35.62 22.90
C GLU A 466 46.60 35.43 21.70
N THR A 467 46.03 35.31 20.50
CA THR A 467 46.50 36.06 19.34
C THR A 467 45.35 36.37 18.38
N THR A 468 44.99 37.64 18.43
CA THR A 468 44.18 38.41 17.51
C THR A 468 44.86 38.64 16.18
N VAL A 469 44.14 38.52 15.05
CA VAL A 469 44.30 39.44 13.91
C VAL A 469 42.94 39.64 13.21
N GLN A 470 42.53 40.90 13.19
CA GLN A 470 41.38 41.45 12.51
C GLN A 470 41.71 42.01 11.11
N PRO A 471 40.80 42.62 10.38
CA PRO A 471 40.54 42.37 8.95
C PRO A 471 41.08 43.48 8.04
N VAL A 472 41.16 43.22 6.73
CA VAL A 472 41.46 44.28 5.74
C VAL A 472 40.34 44.41 4.71
N SER A 473 39.97 45.64 4.56
CA SER A 473 38.91 46.27 3.81
C SER A 473 39.10 46.35 2.30
N LYS A 474 37.98 46.40 1.60
CA LYS A 474 37.59 47.16 0.39
C LYS A 474 38.73 47.74 -0.49
N ARG A 475 38.67 47.40 -1.79
CA ARG A 475 38.85 48.41 -2.85
C ARG A 475 38.02 48.15 -4.10
N ARG A 476 37.22 49.14 -4.41
CA ARG A 476 36.51 49.40 -5.65
C ARG A 476 37.51 49.97 -6.67
N LEU A 477 37.41 49.58 -7.94
CA LEU A 477 37.88 50.42 -9.05
C LEU A 477 36.99 50.25 -10.28
N LEU A 478 36.71 51.38 -10.82
CA LEU A 478 35.78 51.77 -11.85
C LEU A 478 36.46 51.75 -13.23
N MET A 479 35.61 51.65 -14.26
CA MET A 479 35.67 52.30 -15.60
C MET A 479 36.43 51.65 -16.74
N GLY A 480 35.68 51.61 -17.88
CA GLY A 480 36.16 51.57 -19.23
C GLY A 480 35.11 51.11 -20.23
N THR A 481 34.30 51.90 -20.64
CA THR A 481 33.66 52.55 -21.78
C THR A 481 33.84 51.92 -23.18
N ARG A 482 32.65 51.78 -23.87
CA ARG A 482 32.36 51.95 -25.30
C ARG A 482 32.90 50.95 -26.32
N ASN A 483 32.02 50.28 -27.09
CA ASN A 483 31.56 50.82 -28.37
C ASN A 483 30.36 50.04 -28.95
N ARG A 484 29.54 50.80 -29.68
CA ARG A 484 28.39 50.47 -30.50
C ARG A 484 28.78 49.64 -31.72
N ALA A 485 27.92 48.73 -32.17
CA ALA A 485 27.55 48.61 -33.56
C ALA A 485 26.16 48.01 -33.73
N GLN A 486 25.40 48.67 -34.53
CA GLN A 486 24.02 48.42 -34.99
C GLN A 486 23.99 47.23 -35.95
N GLY A 487 22.84 46.57 -36.05
CA GLY A 487 22.58 45.75 -37.22
C GLY A 487 21.32 44.89 -37.13
N ARG A 488 20.18 45.48 -37.49
CA ARG A 488 19.03 45.00 -38.27
C ARG A 488 18.28 43.74 -37.84
N ARG A 489 17.01 43.96 -37.49
CA ARG A 489 15.87 43.05 -37.74
C ARG A 489 15.69 42.79 -39.22
N PRO A 490 15.04 41.69 -39.63
CA PRO A 490 13.86 41.83 -40.45
C PRO A 490 12.59 41.25 -39.80
N GLN A 491 11.53 41.91 -40.18
CA GLN A 491 10.13 41.66 -39.96
C GLN A 491 9.57 40.68 -41.01
N LEU A 492 8.43 40.02 -40.57
CA LEU A 492 7.26 39.63 -41.37
C LEU A 492 7.38 38.42 -42.30
N GLN A 493 6.52 37.44 -42.14
CA GLN A 493 5.28 37.36 -42.91
C GLN A 493 4.30 36.39 -42.28
N LEU A 494 3.06 36.88 -42.10
CA LEU A 494 1.82 36.12 -41.96
C LEU A 494 1.48 35.49 -43.31
N ASP A 495 1.08 34.23 -43.33
CA ASP A 495 0.14 33.72 -44.29
C ASP A 495 -0.90 32.84 -43.62
N ASN A 496 -2.12 33.29 -43.73
CA ASN A 496 -3.37 32.54 -43.57
C ASN A 496 -3.55 31.67 -44.81
N ASP A 497 -4.00 30.43 -44.60
CA ASP A 497 -5.00 29.77 -45.45
C ASP A 497 -5.46 28.49 -44.77
N LEU A 498 -6.64 28.48 -44.29
CA LEU A 498 -7.92 27.91 -44.79
C LEU A 498 -7.95 26.37 -44.98
N MET A 499 -8.75 25.76 -44.11
CA MET A 499 -9.76 24.73 -44.37
C MET A 499 -9.41 23.48 -45.17
N THR A 500 -9.60 22.29 -44.53
CA THR A 500 -10.74 21.38 -44.83
C THR A 500 -10.56 20.06 -44.06
N ASN A 501 -11.58 19.67 -43.35
CA ASN A 501 -11.89 18.26 -43.03
C ASN A 501 -12.43 17.57 -44.30
N PRO A 502 -12.34 16.23 -44.47
CA PRO A 502 -13.33 15.35 -43.91
C PRO A 502 -12.88 13.92 -43.51
N SER A 503 -13.59 13.38 -42.57
CA SER A 503 -14.11 12.02 -42.41
C SER A 503 -13.36 10.83 -43.06
N PHE A 504 -12.91 9.90 -42.22
CA PHE A 504 -13.40 8.51 -42.10
C PHE A 504 -12.97 7.93 -40.74
#